data_db493ce9cc538f820f2d04adc3e6453e
#
_entry.id   db493ce9cc538f820f2d04adc3e6453e
#
_cell.length_a   1.000
_cell.length_b   1.000
_cell.length_c   1.000
_cell.angle_alpha   90.00
_cell.angle_beta   90.00
_cell.angle_gamma   90.00
#
_symmetry.space_group_name_H-M   'P 1'
#
loop_
_entity.id
_entity.type
_entity.pdbx_description
1 polymer ?
#
loop_
_entity_poly.entity_id
_entity_poly.type
_entity_poly.pdbx_seq_one_letter_code
_entity_poly.pdbx_strand_id
1 'polypeptide(L)'
;MIYFDNSATTKPYPEALATYTEVATRIWGNPSSLHNLGSQATRILEASRKQIAELIGKKADEIYFTSGGTEGDNWILKGVAFEKAPYGKHIIVSDIEHPAIKESAAWLKTQGFEVDYAPVDARGFVKVDALASLLRPDTTLVSVMAVNNEIGSIQPIHDIAVLLEDRPTISFH
;
A
#
# COMPACT_ATOMS: atom_id res chain seq x y z
N MET A 1 16.18 -26.72 9.17
CA MET A 1 16.29 -25.28 9.54
C MET A 1 14.90 -24.77 9.91
N ILE A 2 14.75 -24.11 11.04
CA ILE A 2 13.52 -23.41 11.42
C ILE A 2 13.74 -21.92 11.04
N TYR A 3 12.82 -21.36 10.23
CA TYR A 3 12.91 -19.98 9.74
C TYR A 3 11.75 -19.14 10.27
N PHE A 4 12.05 -18.10 11.06
CA PHE A 4 11.07 -17.24 11.72
C PHE A 4 11.03 -15.80 11.20
N ASP A 5 11.70 -15.53 10.08
CA ASP A 5 11.79 -14.20 9.49
C ASP A 5 10.96 -14.07 8.19
N ASN A 6 9.77 -14.69 8.17
CA ASN A 6 8.90 -14.66 7.00
C ASN A 6 8.30 -13.27 6.72
N SER A 7 8.33 -12.36 7.70
CA SER A 7 7.92 -10.97 7.50
C SER A 7 8.91 -10.18 6.62
N ALA A 8 10.18 -10.57 6.60
CA ALA A 8 11.20 -9.95 5.76
C ALA A 8 11.23 -10.58 4.36
N THR A 9 11.20 -11.92 4.28
CA THR A 9 11.23 -12.66 3.01
C THR A 9 10.70 -14.07 3.16
N THR A 10 10.17 -14.64 2.09
CA THR A 10 9.71 -16.03 2.04
C THR A 10 10.31 -16.75 0.85
N LYS A 11 10.46 -18.07 0.98
CA LYS A 11 10.86 -18.91 -0.15
C LYS A 11 9.75 -18.89 -1.20
N PRO A 12 10.05 -18.62 -2.49
CA PRO A 12 9.05 -18.67 -3.54
C PRO A 12 8.45 -20.09 -3.67
N TYR A 13 7.17 -20.15 -4.00
CA TYR A 13 6.55 -21.42 -4.38
C TYR A 13 7.19 -22.00 -5.63
N PRO A 14 7.39 -23.32 -5.73
CA PRO A 14 7.98 -23.95 -6.91
C PRO A 14 7.28 -23.58 -8.22
N GLU A 15 5.96 -23.51 -8.20
CA GLU A 15 5.11 -23.16 -9.34
C GLU A 15 5.34 -21.69 -9.78
N ALA A 16 5.49 -20.79 -8.82
CA ALA A 16 5.78 -19.38 -9.10
C ALA A 16 7.17 -19.24 -9.73
N LEU A 17 8.17 -19.98 -9.22
CA LEU A 17 9.52 -19.98 -9.77
C LEU A 17 9.56 -20.60 -11.18
N ALA A 18 8.82 -21.67 -11.42
CA ALA A 18 8.70 -22.29 -12.73
C ALA A 18 8.08 -21.32 -13.76
N THR A 19 6.97 -20.66 -13.38
CA THR A 19 6.31 -19.65 -14.22
C THR A 19 7.23 -18.46 -14.50
N TYR A 20 7.93 -17.96 -13.49
CA TYR A 20 8.91 -16.89 -13.68
C TYR A 20 9.99 -17.28 -14.69
N THR A 21 10.56 -18.48 -14.55
CA THR A 21 11.60 -18.97 -15.44
C THR A 21 11.08 -19.13 -16.89
N GLU A 22 9.89 -19.66 -17.06
CA GLU A 22 9.28 -19.81 -18.39
C GLU A 22 9.02 -18.46 -19.05
N VAL A 23 8.42 -17.52 -18.34
CA VAL A 23 8.16 -16.17 -18.88
C VAL A 23 9.47 -15.46 -19.22
N ALA A 24 10.45 -15.48 -18.30
CA ALA A 24 11.74 -14.81 -18.50
C ALA A 24 12.54 -15.38 -19.67
N THR A 25 12.38 -16.66 -20.00
CA THR A 25 13.13 -17.33 -21.09
C THR A 25 12.40 -17.35 -22.42
N ARG A 26 11.07 -17.39 -22.43
CA ARG A 26 10.27 -17.57 -23.66
C ARG A 26 9.44 -16.36 -24.06
N ILE A 27 9.03 -15.51 -23.09
CA ILE A 27 8.10 -14.40 -23.31
C ILE A 27 8.68 -13.08 -22.75
N TRP A 28 9.96 -12.89 -22.95
CA TRP A 28 10.74 -11.75 -22.45
C TRP A 28 10.50 -10.43 -23.18
N GLY A 29 9.53 -10.38 -24.10
CA GLY A 29 9.21 -9.16 -24.88
C GLY A 29 8.67 -8.03 -23.99
N ASN A 30 8.95 -6.78 -24.42
CA ASN A 30 8.34 -5.62 -23.78
C ASN A 30 6.83 -5.59 -24.07
N PRO A 31 5.97 -5.57 -23.03
CA PRO A 31 4.50 -5.53 -23.23
C PRO A 31 4.02 -4.32 -24.03
N SER A 32 4.76 -3.22 -24.06
CA SER A 32 4.41 -2.02 -24.84
C SER A 32 4.80 -2.09 -26.32
N SER A 33 5.47 -3.16 -26.75
CA SER A 33 5.90 -3.31 -28.15
C SER A 33 4.80 -3.87 -29.04
N LEU A 34 4.66 -3.34 -30.26
CA LEU A 34 3.60 -3.68 -31.20
C LEU A 34 3.81 -4.99 -31.98
N HIS A 35 4.94 -5.66 -31.81
CA HIS A 35 5.22 -6.94 -32.48
C HIS A 35 4.71 -8.15 -31.66
N ASN A 36 4.69 -9.33 -32.29
CA ASN A 36 4.10 -10.55 -31.71
C ASN A 36 4.61 -10.92 -30.32
N LEU A 37 5.92 -10.77 -30.04
CA LEU A 37 6.48 -11.07 -28.72
C LEU A 37 5.99 -10.10 -27.65
N GLY A 38 5.88 -8.81 -27.98
CA GLY A 38 5.27 -7.81 -27.09
C GLY A 38 3.80 -8.14 -26.81
N SER A 39 3.03 -8.47 -27.83
CA SER A 39 1.61 -8.86 -27.67
C SER A 39 1.43 -10.11 -26.81
N GLN A 40 2.36 -11.06 -26.83
CA GLN A 40 2.35 -12.23 -25.93
C GLN A 40 2.60 -11.81 -24.49
N ALA A 41 3.60 -10.95 -24.25
CA ALA A 41 3.91 -10.44 -22.93
C ALA A 41 2.73 -9.63 -22.34
N THR A 42 2.08 -8.77 -23.15
CA THR A 42 0.87 -8.04 -22.74
C THR A 42 -0.25 -8.97 -22.29
N ARG A 43 -0.54 -10.02 -23.06
CA ARG A 43 -1.60 -10.99 -22.70
C ARG A 43 -1.35 -11.66 -21.36
N ILE A 44 -0.11 -12.02 -21.05
CA ILE A 44 0.23 -12.65 -19.77
C ILE A 44 0.11 -11.64 -18.63
N LEU A 45 0.62 -10.43 -18.81
CA LEU A 45 0.52 -9.37 -17.82
C LEU A 45 -0.94 -9.05 -17.49
N GLU A 46 -1.78 -8.88 -18.50
CA GLU A 46 -3.21 -8.60 -18.31
C GLU A 46 -3.98 -9.79 -17.71
N ALA A 47 -3.64 -11.03 -18.08
CA ALA A 47 -4.22 -12.22 -17.45
C ALA A 47 -3.86 -12.30 -15.96
N SER A 48 -2.61 -12.00 -15.58
CA SER A 48 -2.16 -11.95 -14.18
C SER A 48 -2.88 -10.86 -13.40
N ARG A 49 -3.02 -9.68 -13.99
CA ARG A 49 -3.76 -8.54 -13.43
C ARG A 49 -5.21 -8.89 -13.13
N LYS A 50 -5.87 -9.54 -14.12
CA LYS A 50 -7.25 -9.99 -13.98
C LYS A 50 -7.41 -11.03 -12.86
N GLN A 51 -6.51 -12.01 -12.77
CA GLN A 51 -6.54 -13.02 -11.71
C GLN A 51 -6.44 -12.39 -10.32
N ILE A 52 -5.53 -11.42 -10.12
CA ILE A 52 -5.39 -10.72 -8.85
C ILE A 52 -6.66 -9.91 -8.55
N ALA A 53 -7.19 -9.19 -9.54
CA ALA A 53 -8.42 -8.42 -9.38
C ALA A 53 -9.60 -9.28 -8.95
N GLU A 54 -9.79 -10.46 -9.58
CA GLU A 54 -10.83 -11.43 -9.23
C GLU A 54 -10.69 -11.95 -7.80
N LEU A 55 -9.46 -12.25 -7.34
CA LEU A 55 -9.19 -12.73 -5.99
C LEU A 55 -9.59 -11.73 -4.90
N ILE A 56 -9.47 -10.44 -5.16
CA ILE A 56 -9.76 -9.38 -4.18
C ILE A 56 -11.08 -8.64 -4.49
N GLY A 57 -11.88 -9.13 -5.46
CA GLY A 57 -13.17 -8.55 -5.82
C GLY A 57 -13.08 -7.16 -6.44
N LYS A 58 -12.00 -6.90 -7.21
CA LYS A 58 -11.75 -5.63 -7.88
C LYS A 58 -11.72 -5.77 -9.39
N LYS A 59 -11.65 -4.63 -10.12
CA LYS A 59 -11.47 -4.63 -11.57
C LYS A 59 -9.99 -4.66 -11.93
N ALA A 60 -9.66 -5.15 -13.12
CA ALA A 60 -8.28 -5.26 -13.57
C ALA A 60 -7.58 -3.89 -13.70
N ASP A 61 -8.31 -2.84 -14.04
CA ASP A 61 -7.79 -1.46 -14.13
C ASP A 61 -7.51 -0.81 -12.77
N GLU A 62 -7.96 -1.42 -11.68
CA GLU A 62 -7.64 -1.01 -10.29
C GLU A 62 -6.36 -1.68 -9.75
N ILE A 63 -5.73 -2.60 -10.53
CA ILE A 63 -4.53 -3.33 -10.09
C ILE A 63 -3.28 -2.75 -10.75
N TYR A 64 -2.32 -2.39 -9.93
CA TYR A 64 -1.02 -1.87 -10.37
C TYR A 64 0.11 -2.71 -9.80
N PHE A 65 1.01 -3.17 -10.67
CA PHE A 65 2.21 -3.89 -10.26
C PHE A 65 3.32 -2.91 -9.92
N THR A 66 3.95 -3.13 -8.77
CA THR A 66 5.10 -2.36 -8.27
C THR A 66 6.26 -3.30 -7.98
N SER A 67 7.46 -2.77 -7.79
CA SER A 67 8.64 -3.54 -7.42
C SER A 67 8.58 -4.08 -5.98
N GLY A 68 7.66 -3.58 -5.16
CA GLY A 68 7.47 -3.99 -3.76
C GLY A 68 6.67 -2.97 -2.96
N GLY A 69 6.41 -3.28 -1.68
CA GLY A 69 5.63 -2.43 -0.77
C GLY A 69 6.18 -1.00 -0.68
N THR A 70 7.50 -0.84 -0.62
CA THR A 70 8.13 0.50 -0.53
C THR A 70 7.73 1.40 -1.70
N GLU A 71 7.70 0.88 -2.93
CA GLU A 71 7.26 1.66 -4.09
C GLU A 71 5.76 1.95 -4.00
N GLY A 72 4.93 0.95 -3.66
CA GLY A 72 3.49 1.10 -3.51
C GLY A 72 3.12 2.16 -2.47
N ASP A 73 3.69 2.04 -1.27
CA ASP A 73 3.46 2.97 -0.16
C ASP A 73 3.87 4.40 -0.52
N ASN A 74 5.05 4.57 -1.14
CA ASN A 74 5.51 5.88 -1.61
C ASN A 74 4.57 6.46 -2.66
N TRP A 75 4.13 5.65 -3.61
CA TRP A 75 3.23 6.09 -4.66
C TRP A 75 1.88 6.54 -4.12
N ILE A 76 1.28 5.73 -3.23
CA ILE A 76 0.00 6.06 -2.60
C ILE A 76 0.14 7.30 -1.73
N LEU A 77 1.09 7.30 -0.78
CA LEU A 77 1.19 8.38 0.20
C LEU A 77 1.46 9.73 -0.47
N LYS A 78 2.45 9.77 -1.36
CA LYS A 78 2.82 11.01 -2.08
C LYS A 78 1.80 11.38 -3.13
N GLY A 79 1.28 10.41 -3.90
CA GLY A 79 0.29 10.65 -4.94
C GLY A 79 -0.99 11.25 -4.37
N VAL A 80 -1.57 10.63 -3.34
CA VAL A 80 -2.78 11.13 -2.67
C VAL A 80 -2.54 12.48 -2.01
N ALA A 81 -1.39 12.68 -1.34
CA ALA A 81 -1.06 13.94 -0.70
C ALA A 81 -1.07 15.11 -1.71
N PHE A 82 -0.39 14.96 -2.84
CA PHE A 82 -0.35 16.01 -3.86
C PHE A 82 -1.66 16.17 -4.62
N GLU A 83 -2.37 15.10 -4.94
CA GLU A 83 -3.68 15.17 -5.59
C GLU A 83 -4.69 15.92 -4.72
N LYS A 84 -4.67 15.66 -3.41
CA LYS A 84 -5.61 16.28 -2.46
C LYS A 84 -5.13 17.57 -1.83
N ALA A 85 -3.92 18.05 -2.15
CA ALA A 85 -3.38 19.31 -1.62
C ALA A 85 -4.30 20.54 -1.76
N PRO A 86 -5.16 20.65 -2.80
CA PRO A 86 -6.16 21.72 -2.87
C PRO A 86 -7.26 21.66 -1.80
N TYR A 87 -7.50 20.49 -1.21
CA TYR A 87 -8.52 20.29 -0.17
C TYR A 87 -7.94 20.38 1.25
N GLY A 88 -6.64 20.15 1.39
CA GLY A 88 -5.94 20.22 2.65
C GLY A 88 -4.54 19.60 2.57
N LYS A 89 -3.73 19.90 3.56
CA LYS A 89 -2.34 19.41 3.63
C LYS A 89 -2.04 18.65 4.93
N HIS A 90 -3.07 18.21 5.62
CA HIS A 90 -2.90 17.44 6.84
C HIS A 90 -3.04 15.93 6.56
N ILE A 91 -2.10 15.15 7.10
CA ILE A 91 -1.98 13.70 6.95
C ILE A 91 -1.81 13.07 8.32
N ILE A 92 -2.46 11.97 8.56
CA ILE A 92 -2.26 11.17 9.78
C ILE A 92 -1.69 9.81 9.38
N VAL A 93 -0.61 9.39 10.03
CA VAL A 93 -0.03 8.05 9.88
C VAL A 93 0.04 7.37 11.24
N SER A 94 -0.03 6.04 11.31
CA SER A 94 0.14 5.38 12.59
C SER A 94 1.58 5.48 13.10
N ASP A 95 1.78 5.49 14.43
CA ASP A 95 3.11 5.60 15.01
C ASP A 95 3.95 4.32 14.88
N ILE A 96 3.33 3.22 14.45
CA ILE A 96 4.00 1.92 14.25
C ILE A 96 4.20 1.55 12.79
N GLU A 97 4.10 2.50 11.86
CA GLU A 97 4.26 2.25 10.44
C GLU A 97 5.66 1.75 10.06
N HIS A 98 5.69 1.02 8.94
CA HIS A 98 6.94 0.64 8.28
C HIS A 98 7.74 1.88 7.84
N PRO A 99 9.08 1.83 7.81
CA PRO A 99 9.91 2.93 7.32
C PRO A 99 9.49 3.52 5.97
N ALA A 100 8.96 2.71 5.04
CA ALA A 100 8.45 3.17 3.76
C ALA A 100 7.38 4.28 3.89
N ILE A 101 6.49 4.18 4.88
CA ILE A 101 5.48 5.18 5.20
C ILE A 101 6.10 6.33 6.02
N LYS A 102 6.85 6.02 7.09
CA LYS A 102 7.44 7.04 7.97
C LYS A 102 8.37 7.99 7.21
N GLU A 103 9.24 7.46 6.37
CA GLU A 103 10.17 8.27 5.57
C GLU A 103 9.44 9.10 4.51
N SER A 104 8.40 8.52 3.88
CA SER A 104 7.56 9.26 2.93
C SER A 104 6.80 10.40 3.63
N ALA A 105 6.27 10.16 4.82
CA ALA A 105 5.61 11.17 5.64
C ALA A 105 6.58 12.27 6.08
N ALA A 106 7.79 11.90 6.52
CA ALA A 106 8.85 12.85 6.86
C ALA A 106 9.25 13.72 5.66
N TRP A 107 9.36 13.12 4.47
CA TRP A 107 9.62 13.86 3.24
C TRP A 107 8.47 14.83 2.91
N LEU A 108 7.21 14.40 3.04
CA LEU A 108 6.05 15.26 2.81
C LEU A 108 6.03 16.50 3.72
N LYS A 109 6.52 16.40 4.97
CA LYS A 109 6.73 17.58 5.83
C LYS A 109 7.64 18.62 5.17
N THR A 110 8.70 18.19 4.48
CA THR A 110 9.60 19.11 3.76
C THR A 110 8.93 19.77 2.55
N GLN A 111 7.81 19.20 2.07
CA GLN A 111 7.01 19.72 0.96
C GLN A 111 5.83 20.61 1.44
N GLY A 112 5.78 20.92 2.73
CA GLY A 112 4.78 21.81 3.31
C GLY A 112 3.48 21.11 3.69
N PHE A 113 3.49 19.78 3.89
CA PHE A 113 2.40 19.04 4.52
C PHE A 113 2.59 18.99 6.03
N GLU A 114 1.49 18.94 6.76
CA GLU A 114 1.46 18.68 8.20
C GLU A 114 1.17 17.18 8.41
N VAL A 115 1.96 16.53 9.23
CA VAL A 115 1.82 15.10 9.50
C VAL A 115 1.76 14.88 11.01
N ASP A 116 0.65 14.30 11.44
CA ASP A 116 0.46 13.81 12.80
C ASP A 116 0.61 12.28 12.85
N TYR A 117 0.98 11.78 14.02
CA TYR A 117 1.16 10.36 14.26
C TYR A 117 0.08 9.86 15.23
N ALA A 118 -0.75 8.90 14.74
CA ALA A 118 -1.77 8.28 15.58
C ALA A 118 -1.11 7.37 16.61
N PRO A 119 -1.28 7.64 17.92
CA PRO A 119 -0.61 6.90 18.97
C PRO A 119 -1.18 5.49 19.10
N VAL A 120 -0.34 4.57 19.57
CA VAL A 120 -0.69 3.19 19.88
C VAL A 120 -0.71 2.92 21.38
N ASP A 121 -1.35 1.83 21.79
CA ASP A 121 -1.26 1.31 23.16
C ASP A 121 0.04 0.52 23.39
N ALA A 122 0.24 0.00 24.60
CA ALA A 122 1.43 -0.79 24.96
C ALA A 122 1.54 -2.13 24.20
N ARG A 123 0.47 -2.57 23.52
CA ARG A 123 0.45 -3.77 22.67
C ARG A 123 0.59 -3.44 21.20
N GLY A 124 0.76 -2.17 20.83
CA GLY A 124 0.89 -1.71 19.46
C GLY A 124 -0.42 -1.63 18.67
N PHE A 125 -1.57 -1.40 19.33
CA PHE A 125 -2.84 -1.13 18.66
C PHE A 125 -3.10 0.37 18.60
N VAL A 126 -3.48 0.87 17.43
CA VAL A 126 -3.87 2.28 17.26
C VAL A 126 -5.06 2.62 18.15
N LYS A 127 -4.94 3.70 18.91
CA LYS A 127 -6.01 4.24 19.74
C LYS A 127 -6.97 5.04 18.87
N VAL A 128 -8.12 4.46 18.55
CA VAL A 128 -9.11 5.06 17.63
C VAL A 128 -9.60 6.43 18.12
N ASP A 129 -9.87 6.58 19.44
CA ASP A 129 -10.31 7.85 20.00
C ASP A 129 -9.23 8.94 19.88
N ALA A 130 -7.96 8.56 20.03
CA ALA A 130 -6.85 9.48 19.85
C ALA A 130 -6.68 9.88 18.38
N LEU A 131 -6.81 8.92 17.45
CA LEU A 131 -6.84 9.20 16.01
C LEU A 131 -8.00 10.14 15.67
N ALA A 132 -9.20 9.90 16.22
CA ALA A 132 -10.36 10.77 16.04
C ALA A 132 -10.08 12.23 16.48
N SER A 133 -9.34 12.39 17.57
CA SER A 133 -8.96 13.70 18.10
C SER A 133 -7.93 14.45 17.23
N LEU A 134 -7.19 13.74 16.38
CA LEU A 134 -6.24 14.33 15.41
C LEU A 134 -6.92 14.76 14.11
N LEU A 135 -8.14 14.30 13.83
CA LEU A 135 -8.84 14.63 12.59
C LEU A 135 -9.20 16.13 12.56
N ARG A 136 -8.85 16.76 11.45
CA ARG A 136 -9.05 18.18 11.18
C ARG A 136 -9.88 18.37 9.90
N PRO A 137 -10.49 19.56 9.68
CA PRO A 137 -11.20 19.84 8.41
C PRO A 137 -10.33 19.72 7.16
N ASP A 138 -9.01 19.95 7.29
CA ASP A 138 -8.01 19.87 6.22
C ASP A 138 -7.25 18.52 6.19
N THR A 139 -7.70 17.51 6.95
CA THR A 139 -7.15 16.14 6.86
C THR A 139 -7.57 15.50 5.53
N THR A 140 -6.61 14.99 4.78
CA THR A 140 -6.84 14.42 3.44
C THR A 140 -6.42 12.96 3.33
N LEU A 141 -5.60 12.47 4.24
CA LEU A 141 -5.09 11.09 4.22
C LEU A 141 -4.93 10.57 5.64
N VAL A 142 -5.40 9.35 5.87
CA VAL A 142 -5.10 8.53 7.05
C VAL A 142 -4.45 7.24 6.57
N SER A 143 -3.27 6.91 7.08
CA SER A 143 -2.54 5.68 6.72
C SER A 143 -2.27 4.86 7.98
N VAL A 144 -2.76 3.60 7.98
CA VAL A 144 -2.60 2.66 9.10
C VAL A 144 -2.37 1.26 8.55
N MET A 145 -1.21 0.68 8.84
CA MET A 145 -0.92 -0.70 8.46
C MET A 145 -1.97 -1.66 9.04
N ALA A 146 -2.39 -2.67 8.29
CA ALA A 146 -3.38 -3.63 8.77
C ALA A 146 -2.81 -4.56 9.86
N VAL A 147 -1.57 -4.99 9.69
CA VAL A 147 -0.84 -5.85 10.63
C VAL A 147 0.59 -5.36 10.75
N ASN A 148 1.06 -5.16 11.97
CA ASN A 148 2.46 -4.80 12.16
C ASN A 148 3.36 -6.01 11.90
N ASN A 149 4.36 -5.84 11.04
CA ASN A 149 5.25 -6.91 10.59
C ASN A 149 6.24 -7.39 11.67
N GLU A 150 6.49 -6.60 12.70
CA GLU A 150 7.45 -6.95 13.77
C GLU A 150 6.77 -7.62 14.95
N ILE A 151 5.66 -7.07 15.45
CA ILE A 151 4.98 -7.53 16.66
C ILE A 151 3.66 -8.26 16.40
N GLY A 152 3.17 -8.28 15.14
CA GLY A 152 1.98 -9.02 14.74
C GLY A 152 0.65 -8.41 15.27
N SER A 153 0.65 -7.17 15.75
CA SER A 153 -0.60 -6.52 16.16
C SER A 153 -1.49 -6.24 14.95
N ILE A 154 -2.75 -6.73 15.00
CA ILE A 154 -3.77 -6.51 13.97
C ILE A 154 -4.53 -5.23 14.32
N GLN A 155 -4.47 -4.24 13.46
CA GLN A 155 -5.02 -2.91 13.74
C GLN A 155 -6.55 -2.88 13.63
N PRO A 156 -7.24 -1.96 14.34
CA PRO A 156 -8.70 -1.82 14.34
C PRO A 156 -9.18 -1.13 13.05
N ILE A 157 -8.87 -1.73 11.87
CA ILE A 157 -9.13 -1.13 10.54
C ILE A 157 -10.63 -0.85 10.33
N HIS A 158 -11.50 -1.78 10.80
CA HIS A 158 -12.95 -1.59 10.69
C HIS A 158 -13.43 -0.35 11.46
N ASP A 159 -12.98 -0.20 12.71
CA ASP A 159 -13.40 0.92 13.57
C ASP A 159 -12.89 2.26 13.01
N ILE A 160 -11.67 2.25 12.44
CA ILE A 160 -11.11 3.42 11.75
C ILE A 160 -11.91 3.72 10.48
N ALA A 161 -12.30 2.71 9.70
CA ALA A 161 -13.12 2.91 8.50
C ALA A 161 -14.49 3.53 8.86
N VAL A 162 -15.14 3.04 9.92
CA VAL A 162 -16.40 3.62 10.45
C VAL A 162 -16.20 5.08 10.89
N LEU A 163 -15.10 5.38 11.60
CA LEU A 163 -14.76 6.75 12.02
C LEU A 163 -14.63 7.71 10.80
N LEU A 164 -14.19 7.21 9.67
CA LEU A 164 -13.94 8.00 8.46
C LEU A 164 -15.11 8.00 7.45
N GLU A 165 -16.17 7.23 7.69
CA GLU A 165 -17.30 7.03 6.75
C GLU A 165 -17.95 8.34 6.29
N ASP A 166 -18.16 9.27 7.20
CA ASP A 166 -18.75 10.59 6.92
C ASP A 166 -17.73 11.63 6.42
N ARG A 167 -16.52 11.23 6.06
CA ARG A 167 -15.41 12.09 5.64
C ARG A 167 -14.85 11.73 4.26
N PRO A 168 -15.63 11.89 3.18
CA PRO A 168 -15.27 11.40 1.84
C PRO A 168 -14.03 12.07 1.23
N THR A 169 -13.59 13.20 1.78
CA THR A 169 -12.35 13.87 1.36
C THR A 169 -11.10 13.15 1.86
N ILE A 170 -11.21 12.34 2.91
CA ILE A 170 -10.09 11.58 3.47
C ILE A 170 -9.92 10.26 2.72
N SER A 171 -8.74 10.04 2.17
CA SER A 171 -8.34 8.70 1.71
C SER A 171 -7.88 7.88 2.92
N PHE A 172 -8.32 6.64 3.01
CA PHE A 172 -7.84 5.68 3.99
C PHE A 172 -6.95 4.64 3.30
N HIS A 173 -5.67 4.57 3.71
CA HIS A 173 -4.63 3.65 3.25
C HIS A 173 -4.25 2.67 4.34
#